data_2c2aaa3eea5372683f238ae32a51d0af
#
_entry.id   2c2aaa3eea5372683f238ae32a51d0af
#
_cell.length_a   1.000
_cell.length_b   1.000
_cell.length_c   1.000
_cell.angle_alpha   90.00
_cell.angle_beta   90.00
_cell.angle_gamma   90.00
#
_symmetry.space_group_name_H-M   'P 1'
#
loop_
_entity.id
_entity.type
_entity.pdbx_description
1 polymer ?
#
loop_
_entity_poly.entity_id
_entity_poly.type
_entity_poly.pdbx_seq_one_letter_code
_entity_poly.pdbx_strand_id
1 'polypeptide(L)'
;VVRLFFARQLFINSTESDALKKANHLFAACALLAASTGLFAQNQLPGPFAPLQNVAQLSASAAVEVQQDLLSIAMTTSRDGSDAATVQNQLKLALEAALAEARKTAQPGLMDVRTGNFSLYPRHGKDGKINGWQGSTEMVLEGRDFARITAAAGKVQTLSLGNVGFALSREARARVEGDAQAQAIERFKAKASEIARGFGFSGYTLREVAINANDQGPIRPRVMAMEAKAAMSDSSIPVEAGKSTVLVNVSGSVQMK
;
A
#
# COMPACT_ATOMS: atom_id res chain seq x y z
N VAL A 1 16.05 29.43 -11.35
CA VAL A 1 16.02 30.87 -11.10
C VAL A 1 15.45 31.13 -9.74
N VAL A 2 16.31 31.60 -8.88
CA VAL A 2 16.27 32.02 -7.48
C VAL A 2 15.48 33.34 -7.33
N ARG A 3 14.73 33.52 -6.21
CA ARG A 3 14.54 34.77 -5.45
C ARG A 3 13.69 34.43 -4.22
N LEU A 4 14.25 34.31 -3.09
CA LEU A 4 14.56 35.25 -1.98
C LEU A 4 13.67 36.51 -1.96
N PHE A 5 12.90 36.66 -0.88
CA PHE A 5 12.54 37.97 -0.37
C PHE A 5 12.69 38.01 1.16
N PHE A 6 13.54 38.95 1.51
CA PHE A 6 14.08 39.32 2.80
C PHE A 6 13.10 40.15 3.62
N ALA A 7 13.32 40.07 4.91
CA ALA A 7 12.96 40.86 6.05
C ALA A 7 12.60 42.34 5.84
N ARG A 8 11.74 42.83 6.70
CA ARG A 8 11.87 44.21 7.20
C ARG A 8 11.40 44.32 8.65
N GLN A 9 12.43 44.45 9.46
CA GLN A 9 12.43 44.94 10.82
C GLN A 9 12.29 46.48 10.78
N LEU A 10 11.49 47.06 11.64
CA LEU A 10 11.59 48.48 11.94
C LEU A 10 11.33 48.70 13.42
N PHE A 11 12.35 49.14 14.05
CA PHE A 11 12.56 49.85 15.32
C PHE A 11 11.75 51.16 15.37
N ILE A 12 11.28 51.53 16.53
CA ILE A 12 11.20 52.86 17.11
C ILE A 12 10.96 52.61 18.60
N ASN A 13 11.78 52.79 19.44
CA ASN A 13 12.63 53.68 20.19
C ASN A 13 11.90 54.83 20.88
N SER A 14 12.18 54.90 22.21
CA SER A 14 12.35 56.02 23.13
C SER A 14 11.10 56.82 23.44
N THR A 15 10.89 57.35 24.58
CA THR A 15 11.74 57.87 25.65
C THR A 15 10.82 58.25 26.82
N GLU A 16 11.41 58.10 28.00
CA GLU A 16 11.49 59.12 29.05
C GLU A 16 10.16 59.58 29.64
N SER A 17 10.01 59.86 30.86
CA SER A 17 10.88 60.07 32.02
C SER A 17 9.97 60.43 33.23
N ASP A 18 10.51 60.12 34.40
CA ASP A 18 10.43 60.91 35.60
C ASP A 18 9.11 61.50 36.12
N ALA A 19 8.85 61.18 37.31
CA ALA A 19 8.79 62.02 38.48
C ALA A 19 8.02 61.33 39.60
N LEU A 20 8.73 60.91 40.55
CA LEU A 20 9.03 61.58 41.82
C LEU A 20 7.87 61.75 42.78
N LYS A 21 8.06 61.05 43.87
CA LYS A 21 7.99 61.54 45.24
C LYS A 21 6.64 61.69 45.98
N LYS A 22 6.70 61.00 47.12
CA LYS A 22 6.21 61.42 48.44
C LYS A 22 4.68 61.36 48.65
N ALA A 23 4.18 60.77 49.66
CA ALA A 23 4.45 60.82 51.07
C ALA A 23 3.49 59.90 51.83
N ASN A 24 4.05 59.16 52.70
CA ASN A 24 3.74 59.09 54.11
C ASN A 24 2.28 59.11 54.62
N HIS A 25 2.11 58.24 55.52
CA HIS A 25 1.44 58.18 56.80
C HIS A 25 0.20 57.29 56.91
N LEU A 26 0.44 56.26 57.70
CA LEU A 26 -0.29 55.85 58.91
C LEU A 26 -1.83 55.72 58.80
N PHE A 27 -2.34 54.58 59.04
CA PHE A 27 -3.12 54.31 60.24
C PHE A 27 -3.44 52.83 60.39
N ALA A 28 -3.37 52.49 61.59
CA ALA A 28 -3.40 51.19 62.26
C ALA A 28 -4.71 50.41 62.14
N ALA A 29 -4.53 49.11 62.30
CA ALA A 29 -5.36 48.17 63.05
C ALA A 29 -6.84 48.01 62.66
N CYS A 30 -7.15 46.86 62.22
CA CYS A 30 -8.16 45.99 62.86
C CYS A 30 -8.04 44.56 62.41
N ALA A 31 -7.68 43.72 63.33
CA ALA A 31 -7.73 42.27 63.21
C ALA A 31 -9.17 41.81 63.12
N LEU A 32 -9.49 40.98 62.13
CA LEU A 32 -10.60 40.03 62.16
C LEU A 32 -10.20 38.77 61.45
N LEU A 33 -9.99 37.75 62.26
CA LEU A 33 -9.88 36.37 61.84
C LEU A 33 -11.13 35.99 61.05
N ALA A 34 -10.94 35.63 59.80
CA ALA A 34 -11.87 34.75 59.10
C ALA A 34 -11.05 33.56 58.60
N ALA A 35 -11.05 32.49 59.38
CA ALA A 35 -10.57 31.21 58.94
C ALA A 35 -11.50 30.67 57.86
N SER A 36 -11.23 31.02 56.59
CA SER A 36 -11.79 30.33 55.45
C SER A 36 -10.90 29.13 55.16
N THR A 37 -11.30 27.97 55.69
CA THR A 37 -10.80 26.68 55.23
C THR A 37 -11.18 26.54 53.77
N GLY A 38 -10.35 27.06 52.90
CA GLY A 38 -10.38 26.72 51.47
C GLY A 38 -10.06 25.23 51.33
N LEU A 39 -11.10 24.44 51.07
CA LEU A 39 -10.91 23.12 50.46
C LEU A 39 -10.23 23.37 49.12
N PHE A 40 -8.90 23.29 49.11
CA PHE A 40 -8.19 23.03 47.88
C PHE A 40 -8.58 21.62 47.48
N ALA A 41 -9.57 21.50 46.59
CA ALA A 41 -9.71 20.30 45.80
C ALA A 41 -8.38 20.13 45.03
N GLN A 42 -7.48 19.34 45.60
CA GLN A 42 -6.32 18.89 44.88
C GLN A 42 -6.88 18.11 43.71
N ASN A 43 -6.94 18.75 42.54
CA ASN A 43 -6.98 18.04 41.28
C ASN A 43 -5.76 17.11 41.32
N GLN A 44 -5.99 15.85 41.69
CA GLN A 44 -4.98 14.82 41.55
C GLN A 44 -4.70 14.73 40.05
N LEU A 45 -3.67 15.45 39.61
CA LEU A 45 -3.00 15.08 38.38
C LEU A 45 -2.77 13.57 38.42
N PRO A 46 -3.13 12.81 37.36
CA PRO A 46 -2.84 11.40 37.32
C PRO A 46 -1.38 11.22 37.75
N GLY A 47 -1.16 10.51 38.85
CA GLY A 47 0.18 10.28 39.35
C GLY A 47 1.06 9.68 38.25
N PRO A 48 2.40 9.82 38.35
CA PRO A 48 3.28 9.24 37.35
C PRO A 48 2.91 7.77 37.22
N PHE A 49 2.55 7.37 36.00
CA PHE A 49 2.24 5.98 35.70
C PHE A 49 3.36 5.11 36.28
N ALA A 50 3.00 4.19 37.17
CA ALA A 50 3.98 3.27 37.73
C ALA A 50 4.76 2.64 36.55
N PRO A 51 6.10 2.63 36.59
CA PRO A 51 6.86 2.06 35.49
C PRO A 51 6.42 0.64 35.26
N LEU A 52 6.18 0.32 33.97
CA LEU A 52 5.75 -1.01 33.57
C LEU A 52 6.82 -2.03 33.97
N GLN A 53 6.52 -2.87 34.94
CA GLN A 53 7.41 -3.93 35.41
C GLN A 53 7.04 -5.25 34.75
N ASN A 54 8.03 -6.12 34.54
CA ASN A 54 7.83 -7.47 34.00
C ASN A 54 7.12 -7.51 32.65
N VAL A 55 7.38 -6.52 31.78
CA VAL A 55 6.81 -6.46 30.43
C VAL A 55 7.84 -6.92 29.42
N ALA A 56 7.46 -7.87 28.58
CA ALA A 56 8.26 -8.28 27.43
C ALA A 56 7.58 -7.85 26.12
N GLN A 57 8.36 -7.32 25.18
CA GLN A 57 7.94 -7.11 23.79
C GLN A 57 8.49 -8.26 22.96
N LEU A 58 7.65 -8.82 22.11
CA LEU A 58 8.02 -9.94 21.26
C LEU A 58 7.27 -9.91 19.94
N SER A 59 7.83 -10.65 18.99
CA SER A 59 7.19 -10.87 17.70
C SER A 59 7.37 -12.31 17.26
N ALA A 60 6.44 -12.78 16.45
CA ALA A 60 6.51 -14.05 15.76
C ALA A 60 5.92 -13.91 14.37
N SER A 61 6.41 -14.68 13.42
CA SER A 61 5.90 -14.67 12.06
C SER A 61 5.64 -16.08 11.57
N ALA A 62 4.73 -16.20 10.60
CA ALA A 62 4.53 -17.41 9.84
C ALA A 62 4.44 -17.07 8.36
N ALA A 63 4.97 -17.96 7.54
CA ALA A 63 4.93 -17.87 6.09
C ALA A 63 4.30 -19.15 5.54
N VAL A 64 3.36 -19.00 4.61
CA VAL A 64 2.71 -20.09 3.90
C VAL A 64 2.92 -19.91 2.40
N GLU A 65 3.48 -20.93 1.76
CA GLU A 65 3.60 -20.99 0.30
C GLU A 65 2.35 -21.60 -0.31
N VAL A 66 1.90 -20.99 -1.42
CA VAL A 66 0.72 -21.46 -2.15
C VAL A 66 0.91 -21.28 -3.64
N GLN A 67 0.38 -22.21 -4.43
CA GLN A 67 0.36 -22.11 -5.90
C GLN A 67 -0.50 -20.92 -6.32
N GLN A 68 0.00 -20.13 -7.28
CA GLN A 68 -0.77 -19.06 -7.89
C GLN A 68 -1.91 -19.64 -8.73
N ASP A 69 -3.11 -19.16 -8.53
CA ASP A 69 -4.34 -19.65 -9.14
C ASP A 69 -5.04 -18.65 -10.07
N LEU A 70 -4.41 -17.51 -10.29
CA LEU A 70 -4.92 -16.45 -11.16
C LEU A 70 -3.87 -16.13 -12.24
N LEU A 71 -4.28 -16.21 -13.51
CA LEU A 71 -3.49 -15.80 -14.66
C LEU A 71 -4.06 -14.47 -15.18
N SER A 72 -3.18 -13.54 -15.51
CA SER A 72 -3.53 -12.29 -16.19
C SER A 72 -2.64 -12.13 -17.41
N ILE A 73 -3.26 -11.97 -18.59
CA ILE A 73 -2.58 -11.69 -19.86
C ILE A 73 -3.02 -10.30 -20.33
N ALA A 74 -2.06 -9.37 -20.41
CA ALA A 74 -2.27 -8.09 -21.03
C ALA A 74 -1.89 -8.16 -22.52
N MET A 75 -2.80 -7.76 -23.40
CA MET A 75 -2.58 -7.67 -24.83
C MET A 75 -2.63 -6.19 -25.26
N THR A 76 -1.66 -5.76 -26.04
CA THR A 76 -1.49 -4.35 -26.38
C THR A 76 -1.33 -4.12 -27.88
N THR A 77 -1.67 -2.95 -28.35
CA THR A 77 -1.29 -2.45 -29.67
C THR A 77 -1.00 -0.97 -29.61
N SER A 78 -0.12 -0.49 -30.46
CA SER A 78 0.18 0.93 -30.62
C SER A 78 -0.05 1.37 -32.06
N ARG A 79 -0.41 2.64 -32.24
CA ARG A 79 -0.57 3.29 -33.54
C ARG A 79 0.05 4.67 -33.48
N ASP A 80 0.55 5.12 -34.60
CA ASP A 80 1.03 6.48 -34.78
C ASP A 80 0.53 7.05 -36.10
N GLY A 81 0.47 8.39 -36.17
CA GLY A 81 -0.04 9.08 -37.32
C GLY A 81 0.06 10.60 -37.17
N SER A 82 -0.28 11.32 -38.22
CA SER A 82 -0.28 12.80 -38.22
C SER A 82 -1.51 13.41 -37.52
N ASP A 83 -2.60 12.67 -37.45
CA ASP A 83 -3.88 13.15 -36.92
C ASP A 83 -4.35 12.33 -35.71
N ALA A 84 -4.70 13.03 -34.61
CA ALA A 84 -5.14 12.42 -33.36
C ALA A 84 -6.40 11.57 -33.52
N ALA A 85 -7.40 12.07 -34.24
CA ALA A 85 -8.69 11.37 -34.39
C ALA A 85 -8.52 10.07 -35.19
N THR A 86 -7.67 10.08 -36.21
CA THR A 86 -7.34 8.89 -36.99
C THR A 86 -6.66 7.83 -36.13
N VAL A 87 -5.64 8.21 -35.33
CA VAL A 87 -4.94 7.27 -34.42
C VAL A 87 -5.91 6.71 -33.38
N GLN A 88 -6.74 7.58 -32.78
CA GLN A 88 -7.73 7.16 -31.79
C GLN A 88 -8.75 6.16 -32.39
N ASN A 89 -9.27 6.41 -33.58
CA ASN A 89 -10.20 5.51 -34.25
C ASN A 89 -9.59 4.15 -34.57
N GLN A 90 -8.33 4.12 -35.06
CA GLN A 90 -7.62 2.86 -35.32
C GLN A 90 -7.43 2.03 -34.03
N LEU A 91 -7.05 2.67 -32.92
CA LEU A 91 -6.91 2.01 -31.62
C LEU A 91 -8.26 1.47 -31.13
N LYS A 92 -9.31 2.28 -31.24
CA LYS A 92 -10.68 1.87 -30.87
C LYS A 92 -11.13 0.63 -31.65
N LEU A 93 -11.00 0.65 -32.98
CA LEU A 93 -11.40 -0.49 -33.83
C LEU A 93 -10.59 -1.75 -33.49
N ALA A 94 -9.28 -1.61 -33.27
CA ALA A 94 -8.44 -2.75 -32.90
C ALA A 94 -8.88 -3.35 -31.54
N LEU A 95 -9.17 -2.50 -30.55
CA LEU A 95 -9.64 -2.93 -29.23
C LEU A 95 -11.03 -3.55 -29.29
N GLU A 96 -11.97 -2.97 -30.04
CA GLU A 96 -13.33 -3.50 -30.19
C GLU A 96 -13.33 -4.90 -30.82
N ALA A 97 -12.51 -5.10 -31.86
CA ALA A 97 -12.36 -6.42 -32.49
C ALA A 97 -11.75 -7.44 -31.50
N ALA A 98 -10.73 -7.06 -30.73
CA ALA A 98 -10.14 -7.94 -29.73
C ALA A 98 -11.14 -8.32 -28.62
N LEU A 99 -11.87 -7.33 -28.09
CA LEU A 99 -12.90 -7.55 -27.06
C LEU A 99 -14.03 -8.45 -27.57
N ALA A 100 -14.48 -8.25 -28.82
CA ALA A 100 -15.49 -9.08 -29.43
C ALA A 100 -15.04 -10.54 -29.56
N GLU A 101 -13.79 -10.77 -29.95
CA GLU A 101 -13.24 -12.13 -30.05
C GLU A 101 -13.08 -12.79 -28.68
N ALA A 102 -12.47 -12.13 -27.74
CA ALA A 102 -12.22 -12.67 -26.40
C ALA A 102 -13.52 -12.97 -25.62
N ARG A 103 -14.55 -12.14 -25.78
CA ARG A 103 -15.86 -12.32 -25.13
C ARG A 103 -16.61 -13.56 -25.59
N LYS A 104 -16.32 -14.11 -26.75
CA LYS A 104 -16.96 -15.37 -27.22
C LYS A 104 -16.68 -16.55 -26.29
N THR A 105 -15.56 -16.52 -25.59
CA THR A 105 -15.12 -17.58 -24.66
C THR A 105 -15.07 -17.14 -23.22
N ALA A 106 -15.43 -15.87 -22.92
CA ALA A 106 -15.49 -15.36 -21.56
C ALA A 106 -16.54 -16.11 -20.72
N GLN A 107 -16.15 -16.40 -19.49
CA GLN A 107 -17.03 -17.04 -18.51
C GLN A 107 -16.71 -16.49 -17.12
N PRO A 108 -17.69 -15.85 -16.44
CA PRO A 108 -17.47 -15.26 -15.12
C PRO A 108 -16.79 -16.21 -14.13
N GLY A 109 -15.75 -15.73 -13.46
CA GLY A 109 -14.96 -16.48 -12.48
C GLY A 109 -13.91 -17.44 -13.08
N LEU A 110 -14.01 -17.79 -14.38
CA LEU A 110 -13.02 -18.60 -15.09
C LEU A 110 -12.13 -17.76 -16.00
N MET A 111 -12.74 -16.85 -16.77
CA MET A 111 -12.05 -15.87 -17.61
C MET A 111 -12.88 -14.61 -17.75
N ASP A 112 -12.37 -13.52 -17.22
CA ASP A 112 -12.90 -12.18 -17.36
C ASP A 112 -12.11 -11.40 -18.43
N VAL A 113 -12.82 -10.53 -19.17
CA VAL A 113 -12.26 -9.69 -20.23
C VAL A 113 -12.54 -8.24 -19.89
N ARG A 114 -11.48 -7.44 -19.78
CA ARG A 114 -11.61 -6.01 -19.51
C ARG A 114 -10.69 -5.17 -20.38
N THR A 115 -11.08 -3.91 -20.58
CA THR A 115 -10.19 -2.91 -21.16
C THR A 115 -9.14 -2.51 -20.13
N GLY A 116 -7.89 -2.46 -20.55
CA GLY A 116 -6.78 -1.93 -19.77
C GLY A 116 -6.54 -0.45 -20.04
N ASN A 117 -5.28 -0.06 -20.21
CA ASN A 117 -4.91 1.32 -20.49
C ASN A 117 -5.29 1.72 -21.93
N PHE A 118 -5.72 2.97 -22.10
CA PHE A 118 -5.89 3.63 -23.40
C PHE A 118 -5.23 4.99 -23.32
N SER A 119 -4.24 5.25 -24.19
CA SER A 119 -3.46 6.47 -24.17
C SER A 119 -3.25 7.05 -25.56
N LEU A 120 -3.17 8.38 -25.63
CA LEU A 120 -2.87 9.11 -26.86
C LEU A 120 -2.02 10.34 -26.50
N TYR A 121 -0.87 10.49 -27.12
CA TYR A 121 0.08 11.57 -26.84
C TYR A 121 0.54 12.25 -28.12
N PRO A 122 0.74 13.57 -28.11
CA PRO A 122 1.38 14.27 -29.21
C PRO A 122 2.88 13.92 -29.27
N ARG A 123 3.39 13.77 -30.48
CA ARG A 123 4.84 13.70 -30.74
C ARG A 123 5.33 15.08 -31.17
N HIS A 124 6.46 15.48 -30.63
CA HIS A 124 7.07 16.77 -30.95
C HIS A 124 8.30 16.58 -31.83
N GLY A 125 8.45 17.44 -32.82
CA GLY A 125 9.63 17.56 -33.67
C GLY A 125 10.78 18.25 -32.93
N LYS A 126 11.94 18.31 -33.59
CA LYS A 126 13.13 19.02 -33.09
C LYS A 126 12.91 20.50 -32.85
N ASP A 127 11.93 21.07 -33.54
CA ASP A 127 11.49 22.48 -33.45
C ASP A 127 10.45 22.70 -32.31
N GLY A 128 10.13 21.67 -31.51
CA GLY A 128 9.16 21.74 -30.44
C GLY A 128 7.69 21.74 -30.89
N LYS A 129 7.41 21.68 -32.18
CA LYS A 129 6.04 21.62 -32.71
C LYS A 129 5.54 20.17 -32.73
N ILE A 130 4.23 20.00 -32.62
CA ILE A 130 3.60 18.70 -32.80
C ILE A 130 3.77 18.27 -34.25
N ASN A 131 4.43 17.13 -34.45
CA ASN A 131 4.66 16.53 -35.77
C ASN A 131 3.92 15.20 -35.95
N GLY A 132 3.08 14.80 -35.00
CA GLY A 132 2.27 13.60 -35.06
C GLY A 132 1.70 13.22 -33.71
N TRP A 133 1.03 12.07 -33.68
CA TRP A 133 0.38 11.49 -32.53
C TRP A 133 0.77 10.03 -32.41
N GLN A 134 0.91 9.56 -31.20
CA GLN A 134 1.13 8.17 -30.88
C GLN A 134 0.20 7.75 -29.75
N GLY A 135 -0.39 6.60 -29.87
CA GLY A 135 -1.26 6.05 -28.84
C GLY A 135 -1.10 4.56 -28.70
N SER A 136 -1.62 4.04 -27.60
CA SER A 136 -1.69 2.61 -27.33
C SER A 136 -3.00 2.26 -26.63
N THR A 137 -3.41 1.02 -26.81
CA THR A 137 -4.55 0.44 -26.09
C THR A 137 -4.21 -0.93 -25.59
N GLU A 138 -4.90 -1.34 -24.53
CA GLU A 138 -4.70 -2.60 -23.86
C GLU A 138 -6.03 -3.29 -23.58
N MET A 139 -6.03 -4.60 -23.72
CA MET A 139 -7.05 -5.52 -23.23
C MET A 139 -6.42 -6.48 -22.23
N VAL A 140 -7.12 -6.81 -21.15
CA VAL A 140 -6.65 -7.76 -20.15
C VAL A 140 -7.62 -8.92 -20.09
N LEU A 141 -7.06 -10.12 -20.18
CA LEU A 141 -7.72 -11.40 -19.93
C LEU A 141 -7.24 -11.90 -18.57
N GLU A 142 -8.16 -12.16 -17.64
CA GLU A 142 -7.81 -12.55 -16.28
C GLU A 142 -8.75 -13.65 -15.77
N GLY A 143 -8.21 -14.65 -15.06
CA GLY A 143 -9.05 -15.70 -14.49
C GLY A 143 -8.26 -16.92 -14.03
N ARG A 144 -9.01 -17.98 -13.70
CA ARG A 144 -8.45 -19.23 -13.16
C ARG A 144 -8.34 -20.36 -14.19
N ASP A 145 -9.02 -20.25 -15.33
CA ASP A 145 -8.93 -21.22 -16.42
C ASP A 145 -7.82 -20.80 -17.40
N PHE A 146 -6.60 -21.19 -17.08
CA PHE A 146 -5.39 -20.83 -17.84
C PHE A 146 -5.46 -21.30 -19.30
N ALA A 147 -5.99 -22.49 -19.54
CA ALA A 147 -6.13 -23.04 -20.89
C ALA A 147 -7.10 -22.18 -21.73
N ARG A 148 -8.22 -21.76 -21.15
CA ARG A 148 -9.19 -20.89 -21.80
C ARG A 148 -8.58 -19.52 -22.13
N ILE A 149 -7.85 -18.92 -21.15
CA ILE A 149 -7.23 -17.59 -21.29
C ILE A 149 -6.18 -17.61 -22.39
N THR A 150 -5.28 -18.62 -22.40
CA THR A 150 -4.24 -18.72 -23.41
C THR A 150 -4.79 -19.01 -24.79
N ALA A 151 -5.83 -19.85 -24.90
CA ALA A 151 -6.55 -20.10 -26.15
C ALA A 151 -7.28 -18.85 -26.67
N ALA A 152 -7.89 -18.06 -25.77
CA ALA A 152 -8.52 -16.79 -26.14
C ALA A 152 -7.50 -15.77 -26.64
N ALA A 153 -6.37 -15.64 -25.92
CA ALA A 153 -5.28 -14.75 -26.32
C ALA A 153 -4.72 -15.11 -27.70
N GLY A 154 -4.56 -16.41 -28.01
CA GLY A 154 -4.09 -16.88 -29.31
C GLY A 154 -5.01 -16.53 -30.48
N LYS A 155 -6.29 -16.35 -30.24
CA LYS A 155 -7.30 -15.99 -31.28
C LYS A 155 -7.36 -14.49 -31.58
N VAL A 156 -6.85 -13.64 -30.68
CA VAL A 156 -6.84 -12.19 -30.87
C VAL A 156 -5.73 -11.80 -31.82
N GLN A 157 -6.07 -11.23 -32.98
CA GLN A 157 -5.11 -10.87 -34.02
C GLN A 157 -4.81 -9.36 -34.08
N THR A 158 -5.66 -8.52 -33.46
CA THR A 158 -5.55 -7.06 -33.56
C THR A 158 -4.65 -6.44 -32.48
N LEU A 159 -4.36 -7.22 -31.43
CA LEU A 159 -3.41 -6.87 -30.37
C LEU A 159 -2.34 -7.95 -30.28
N SER A 160 -1.15 -7.52 -29.85
CA SER A 160 -0.01 -8.43 -29.58
C SER A 160 0.03 -8.78 -28.09
N LEU A 161 0.61 -9.91 -27.78
CA LEU A 161 0.89 -10.31 -26.42
C LEU A 161 1.81 -9.26 -25.74
N GLY A 162 1.38 -8.71 -24.63
CA GLY A 162 2.17 -7.80 -23.82
C GLY A 162 2.76 -8.50 -22.61
N ASN A 163 2.11 -8.39 -21.46
CA ASN A 163 2.59 -8.95 -20.19
C ASN A 163 1.75 -10.16 -19.78
N VAL A 164 2.44 -11.20 -19.29
CA VAL A 164 1.83 -12.36 -18.65
C VAL A 164 2.20 -12.35 -17.17
N GLY A 165 1.22 -12.42 -16.31
CA GLY A 165 1.42 -12.40 -14.86
C GLY A 165 0.58 -13.44 -14.15
N PHE A 166 1.07 -13.90 -13.01
CA PHE A 166 0.36 -14.82 -12.13
C PHE A 166 0.17 -14.17 -10.77
N ALA A 167 -0.93 -14.50 -10.11
CA ALA A 167 -1.26 -14.00 -8.79
C ALA A 167 -2.07 -15.03 -8.00
N LEU A 168 -2.38 -14.69 -6.75
CA LEU A 168 -3.41 -15.37 -5.98
C LEU A 168 -4.75 -14.69 -6.19
N SER A 169 -5.80 -15.48 -6.38
CA SER A 169 -7.16 -14.98 -6.28
C SER A 169 -7.43 -14.44 -4.87
N ARG A 170 -8.44 -13.58 -4.73
CA ARG A 170 -8.82 -13.00 -3.43
C ARG A 170 -9.15 -14.09 -2.42
N GLU A 171 -9.85 -15.14 -2.85
CA GLU A 171 -10.27 -16.25 -2.00
C GLU A 171 -9.08 -17.11 -1.56
N ALA A 172 -8.16 -17.43 -2.50
CA ALA A 172 -6.94 -18.17 -2.17
C ALA A 172 -6.08 -17.37 -1.20
N ARG A 173 -5.94 -16.06 -1.44
CA ARG A 173 -5.19 -15.16 -0.56
C ARG A 173 -5.79 -15.11 0.84
N ALA A 174 -7.10 -14.86 0.97
CA ALA A 174 -7.76 -14.74 2.27
C ALA A 174 -7.65 -16.04 3.09
N ARG A 175 -7.77 -17.19 2.44
CA ARG A 175 -7.59 -18.48 3.10
C ARG A 175 -6.16 -18.66 3.62
N VAL A 176 -5.18 -18.44 2.77
CA VAL A 176 -3.76 -18.60 3.14
C VAL A 176 -3.30 -17.59 4.19
N GLU A 177 -3.82 -16.36 4.13
CA GLU A 177 -3.59 -15.33 5.14
C GLU A 177 -4.15 -15.77 6.50
N GLY A 178 -5.36 -16.35 6.52
CA GLY A 178 -5.94 -16.93 7.74
C GLY A 178 -5.10 -18.05 8.33
N ASP A 179 -4.59 -18.96 7.49
CA ASP A 179 -3.73 -20.06 7.91
C ASP A 179 -2.38 -19.54 8.47
N ALA A 180 -1.77 -18.57 7.78
CA ALA A 180 -0.53 -17.94 8.24
C ALA A 180 -0.73 -17.17 9.57
N GLN A 181 -1.86 -16.47 9.71
CA GLN A 181 -2.22 -15.74 10.92
C GLN A 181 -2.38 -16.69 12.11
N ALA A 182 -3.10 -17.80 11.95
CA ALA A 182 -3.27 -18.79 12.99
C ALA A 182 -1.92 -19.35 13.46
N GLN A 183 -1.03 -19.69 12.52
CA GLN A 183 0.31 -20.18 12.83
C GLN A 183 1.18 -19.13 13.53
N ALA A 184 1.12 -17.86 13.10
CA ALA A 184 1.88 -16.77 13.70
C ALA A 184 1.41 -16.50 15.15
N ILE A 185 0.09 -16.56 15.40
CA ILE A 185 -0.49 -16.42 16.75
C ILE A 185 -0.02 -17.55 17.66
N GLU A 186 -0.04 -18.80 17.21
CA GLU A 186 0.43 -19.92 18.02
C GLU A 186 1.93 -19.82 18.33
N ARG A 187 2.75 -19.41 17.37
CA ARG A 187 4.17 -19.14 17.60
C ARG A 187 4.40 -17.99 18.59
N PHE A 188 3.58 -16.92 18.53
CA PHE A 188 3.64 -15.82 19.48
C PHE A 188 3.32 -16.28 20.89
N LYS A 189 2.24 -17.03 21.08
CA LYS A 189 1.84 -17.61 22.39
C LYS A 189 2.90 -18.54 22.96
N ALA A 190 3.45 -19.43 22.13
CA ALA A 190 4.51 -20.34 22.54
C ALA A 190 5.74 -19.59 23.03
N LYS A 191 6.18 -18.58 22.24
CA LYS A 191 7.32 -17.73 22.59
C LYS A 191 7.08 -16.92 23.87
N ALA A 192 5.88 -16.36 24.06
CA ALA A 192 5.52 -15.65 25.28
C ALA A 192 5.57 -16.56 26.52
N SER A 193 5.07 -17.79 26.40
CA SER A 193 5.11 -18.79 27.48
C SER A 193 6.53 -19.24 27.81
N GLU A 194 7.37 -19.41 26.78
CA GLU A 194 8.80 -19.77 26.94
C GLU A 194 9.56 -18.67 27.66
N ILE A 195 9.39 -17.41 27.25
CA ILE A 195 10.02 -16.24 27.87
C ILE A 195 9.59 -16.13 29.33
N ALA A 196 8.28 -16.21 29.62
CA ALA A 196 7.79 -16.12 30.99
C ALA A 196 8.46 -17.19 31.89
N ARG A 197 8.47 -18.44 31.45
CA ARG A 197 9.13 -19.55 32.20
C ARG A 197 10.63 -19.35 32.34
N GLY A 198 11.31 -18.90 31.29
CA GLY A 198 12.76 -18.65 31.30
C GLY A 198 13.17 -17.58 32.31
N PHE A 199 12.29 -16.63 32.62
CA PHE A 199 12.51 -15.60 33.65
C PHE A 199 11.91 -15.98 35.02
N GLY A 200 11.41 -17.20 35.20
CA GLY A 200 10.89 -17.68 36.47
C GLY A 200 9.46 -17.27 36.78
N PHE A 201 8.71 -16.82 35.82
CA PHE A 201 7.30 -16.45 35.94
C PHE A 201 6.40 -17.66 35.64
N SER A 202 5.22 -17.72 36.29
CA SER A 202 4.25 -18.79 36.10
C SER A 202 3.47 -18.70 34.78
N GLY A 203 3.42 -17.54 34.17
CA GLY A 203 2.69 -17.28 32.93
C GLY A 203 2.76 -15.82 32.49
N TYR A 204 1.84 -15.43 31.61
CA TYR A 204 1.72 -14.08 31.11
C TYR A 204 0.28 -13.66 30.86
N THR A 205 0.05 -12.36 30.75
CA THR A 205 -1.16 -11.75 30.18
C THR A 205 -0.80 -10.92 28.98
N LEU A 206 -1.65 -10.98 27.96
CA LEU A 206 -1.53 -10.13 26.79
C LEU A 206 -1.89 -8.68 27.16
N ARG A 207 -1.08 -7.71 26.71
CA ARG A 207 -1.34 -6.28 26.90
C ARG A 207 -1.75 -5.63 25.59
N GLU A 208 -0.96 -5.85 24.56
CA GLU A 208 -1.16 -5.26 23.24
C GLU A 208 -0.73 -6.25 22.19
N VAL A 209 -1.47 -6.29 21.09
CA VAL A 209 -1.14 -7.10 19.90
C VAL A 209 -1.41 -6.29 18.64
N ALA A 210 -0.45 -6.33 17.71
CA ALA A 210 -0.60 -5.89 16.36
C ALA A 210 -0.37 -7.08 15.41
N ILE A 211 -1.27 -7.25 14.45
CA ILE A 211 -1.17 -8.29 13.42
C ILE A 211 -1.06 -7.59 12.08
N ASN A 212 0.00 -7.86 11.35
CA ASN A 212 0.26 -7.28 10.03
C ASN A 212 0.49 -8.40 9.03
N ALA A 213 -0.36 -8.47 8.02
CA ALA A 213 -0.12 -9.28 6.84
C ALA A 213 0.71 -8.47 5.84
N ASN A 214 1.89 -8.93 5.50
CA ASN A 214 2.71 -8.35 4.45
C ASN A 214 2.58 -9.22 3.20
N ASP A 215 2.09 -8.59 2.15
CA ASP A 215 2.17 -9.15 0.82
C ASP A 215 3.59 -8.89 0.28
N GLN A 216 4.45 -9.85 0.44
CA GLN A 216 5.63 -9.89 -0.42
C GLN A 216 5.12 -10.33 -1.78
N GLY A 217 4.81 -9.34 -2.63
CA GLY A 217 4.45 -9.57 -4.01
C GLY A 217 5.43 -10.57 -4.64
N PRO A 218 5.02 -11.30 -5.67
CA PRO A 218 5.84 -12.36 -6.26
C PRO A 218 7.26 -11.82 -6.50
N ILE A 219 8.26 -12.52 -5.98
CA ILE A 219 9.66 -12.33 -6.37
C ILE A 219 9.65 -12.57 -7.87
N ARG A 220 9.64 -11.47 -8.64
CA ARG A 220 9.69 -11.57 -10.10
C ARG A 220 11.09 -12.07 -10.45
N PRO A 221 11.26 -13.32 -10.89
CA PRO A 221 12.50 -13.69 -11.54
C PRO A 221 12.62 -12.76 -12.75
N ARG A 222 13.72 -12.01 -12.85
CA ARG A 222 14.05 -11.33 -14.10
C ARG A 222 14.23 -12.42 -15.14
N VAL A 223 13.18 -12.73 -15.88
CA VAL A 223 13.29 -13.50 -17.11
C VAL A 223 14.05 -12.57 -18.05
N MET A 224 15.32 -12.87 -18.30
CA MET A 224 16.02 -12.30 -19.44
C MET A 224 15.18 -12.65 -20.66
N ALA A 225 14.72 -11.62 -21.37
CA ALA A 225 14.00 -11.78 -22.62
C ALA A 225 14.92 -12.52 -23.61
N MET A 226 14.73 -13.81 -23.75
CA MET A 226 15.19 -14.52 -24.93
C MET A 226 14.28 -14.06 -26.08
N GLU A 227 14.88 -13.47 -27.09
CA GLU A 227 14.21 -13.18 -28.36
C GLU A 227 13.61 -14.48 -28.92
N ALA A 228 12.33 -14.68 -28.63
CA ALA A 228 11.55 -15.72 -29.28
C ALA A 228 11.22 -15.22 -30.69
N LYS A 229 11.95 -15.72 -31.70
CA LYS A 229 11.51 -15.67 -33.08
C LYS A 229 10.11 -16.25 -33.14
N ALA A 230 9.13 -15.39 -33.43
CA ALA A 230 7.73 -15.77 -33.59
C ALA A 230 7.60 -16.73 -34.77
N ALA A 231 7.51 -18.01 -34.49
CA ALA A 231 6.86 -18.96 -35.37
C ALA A 231 5.36 -18.81 -35.12
N MET A 232 4.63 -18.29 -36.10
CA MET A 232 3.18 -18.31 -36.12
C MET A 232 2.71 -19.77 -36.18
N SER A 233 2.38 -20.33 -35.04
CA SER A 233 1.68 -21.58 -34.93
C SER A 233 0.50 -21.37 -34.00
N ASP A 234 -0.63 -21.96 -34.35
CA ASP A 234 -1.93 -21.96 -33.63
C ASP A 234 -1.84 -22.69 -32.28
N SER A 235 -0.68 -22.58 -31.60
CA SER A 235 -0.40 -23.23 -30.33
C SER A 235 -0.65 -22.26 -29.19
N SER A 236 -1.39 -22.71 -28.20
CA SER A 236 -1.59 -21.99 -26.94
C SER A 236 -0.24 -21.61 -26.33
N ILE A 237 -0.17 -20.40 -25.77
CA ILE A 237 1.03 -19.91 -25.09
C ILE A 237 1.31 -20.83 -23.89
N PRO A 238 2.51 -21.45 -23.79
CA PRO A 238 2.83 -22.26 -22.62
C PRO A 238 2.94 -21.35 -21.38
N VAL A 239 2.16 -21.63 -20.35
CA VAL A 239 2.14 -20.87 -19.11
C VAL A 239 2.18 -21.80 -17.92
N GLU A 240 3.05 -21.52 -16.97
CA GLU A 240 3.18 -22.27 -15.72
C GLU A 240 3.13 -21.30 -14.55
N ALA A 241 2.19 -21.51 -13.61
CA ALA A 241 2.07 -20.70 -12.43
C ALA A 241 3.19 -21.03 -11.43
N GLY A 242 3.78 -19.99 -10.88
CA GLY A 242 4.71 -20.09 -9.76
C GLY A 242 3.99 -20.20 -8.41
N LYS A 243 4.76 -20.04 -7.33
CA LYS A 243 4.25 -19.95 -5.96
C LYS A 243 4.33 -18.53 -5.46
N SER A 244 3.40 -18.17 -4.58
CA SER A 244 3.44 -16.96 -3.76
C SER A 244 3.63 -17.34 -2.31
N THR A 245 4.34 -16.47 -1.57
CA THR A 245 4.51 -16.61 -0.12
C THR A 245 3.71 -15.52 0.58
N VAL A 246 2.79 -15.92 1.43
CA VAL A 246 2.04 -15.00 2.29
C VAL A 246 2.68 -15.03 3.67
N LEU A 247 3.15 -13.87 4.14
CA LEU A 247 3.80 -13.68 5.43
C LEU A 247 2.89 -12.90 6.36
N VAL A 248 2.64 -13.43 7.55
CA VAL A 248 1.94 -12.72 8.63
C VAL A 248 2.89 -12.55 9.80
N ASN A 249 2.96 -11.33 10.33
CA ASN A 249 3.72 -10.98 11.52
C ASN A 249 2.77 -10.59 12.66
N VAL A 250 2.94 -11.20 13.81
CA VAL A 250 2.27 -10.87 15.06
C VAL A 250 3.30 -10.27 15.99
N SER A 251 3.05 -9.05 16.45
CA SER A 251 3.91 -8.35 17.43
C SER A 251 3.08 -7.82 18.58
N GLY A 252 3.69 -7.66 19.73
CA GLY A 252 2.96 -7.15 20.87
C GLY A 252 3.74 -7.18 22.17
N SER A 253 3.08 -6.79 23.25
CA SER A 253 3.63 -6.79 24.60
C SER A 253 2.82 -7.68 25.51
N VAL A 254 3.52 -8.38 26.40
CA VAL A 254 2.96 -9.26 27.42
C VAL A 254 3.44 -8.84 28.79
N GLN A 255 2.57 -8.95 29.78
CA GLN A 255 2.89 -8.80 31.20
C GLN A 255 3.13 -10.17 31.80
N MET A 256 4.32 -10.45 32.28
CA MET A 256 4.68 -11.70 32.98
C MET A 256 4.10 -11.71 34.39
N LYS A 257 3.66 -12.87 34.83
CA LYS A 257 3.03 -13.11 36.15
C LYS A 257 3.73 -14.18 36.93
#